data_c58a3d6daaa9e3af382923cdc9fe6270
#
_entry.id   c58a3d6daaa9e3af382923cdc9fe6270
#
_cell.length_a   1.000
_cell.length_b   1.000
_cell.length_c   1.000
_cell.angle_alpha   90.00
_cell.angle_beta   90.00
_cell.angle_gamma   90.00
#
_symmetry.space_group_name_H-M   'P 1'
#
loop_
_entity.id
_entity.type
_entity.pdbx_description
1 polymer ?
#
loop_
_entity_poly.entity_id
_entity_poly.type
_entity_poly.pdbx_seq_one_letter_code
_entity_poly.pdbx_strand_id
1 'polypeptide(L)'
;MYANTQKSQATPDVCRSVNGHHSGVGGAPLVIYTDNSSILAQQGFQRVRERFKLLDSARKVLKGQRTQHCFFNRVDKNDGVGVMFNKARKKANYSNIIRCANAWGCPVCAAIISEHRKCEVKDAMDWWKAQGGSVLLLTLTVPHYSHTDIKQLKKDLKKAYSKFFKGVRASQNMFEKWQIEHYISCFEITHGENGFHPHYHILLFVPYAVG
;
A
#
# COMPACT_ATOMS: atom_id res chain seq x y z
N MET A 1 27.98 19.96 -20.85
CA MET A 1 28.38 20.39 -19.49
C MET A 1 27.29 19.94 -18.53
N TYR A 2 27.46 18.83 -17.82
CA TYR A 2 26.49 18.32 -16.84
C TYR A 2 26.84 18.90 -15.47
N ALA A 3 25.94 19.68 -14.91
CA ALA A 3 26.09 20.24 -13.58
C ALA A 3 25.88 19.16 -12.53
N ASN A 4 26.87 19.04 -11.65
CA ASN A 4 26.94 18.14 -10.52
C ASN A 4 26.04 18.71 -9.40
N THR A 5 24.82 18.14 -9.21
CA THR A 5 23.91 18.57 -8.13
C THR A 5 24.19 17.73 -6.90
N GLN A 6 24.65 18.37 -5.86
CA GLN A 6 24.91 17.82 -4.54
C GLN A 6 23.67 17.11 -3.96
N LYS A 7 23.86 15.89 -3.49
CA LYS A 7 22.86 15.11 -2.75
C LYS A 7 22.60 15.80 -1.39
N SER A 8 21.38 16.31 -1.22
CA SER A 8 20.90 16.73 0.09
C SER A 8 20.71 15.52 1.01
N GLN A 9 21.25 15.65 2.19
CA GLN A 9 21.21 14.62 3.23
C GLN A 9 19.85 14.46 3.87
N ALA A 10 19.53 13.20 4.17
CA ALA A 10 18.78 12.68 5.31
C ALA A 10 17.27 12.83 5.33
N THR A 11 16.62 11.76 4.92
CA THR A 11 15.38 11.31 5.54
C THR A 11 15.58 9.91 6.14
N PRO A 12 14.87 9.54 7.23
CA PRO A 12 15.18 8.34 7.99
C PRO A 12 15.01 7.06 7.17
N ASP A 13 15.89 6.12 7.41
CA ASP A 13 16.16 4.84 6.74
C ASP A 13 14.99 3.87 6.50
N VAL A 14 13.75 4.20 6.83
CA VAL A 14 12.61 3.28 6.74
C VAL A 14 12.20 3.02 5.28
N CYS A 15 12.29 4.01 4.41
CA CYS A 15 11.88 3.87 2.99
C CYS A 15 13.01 3.39 2.08
N ARG A 16 14.27 3.71 2.36
CA ARG A 16 15.43 3.30 1.54
C ARG A 16 15.72 1.80 1.51
N SER A 17 15.06 1.00 2.34
CA SER A 17 15.32 -0.44 2.44
C SER A 17 14.57 -1.31 1.43
N VAL A 18 13.87 -0.73 0.46
CA VAL A 18 12.91 -1.46 -0.40
C VAL A 18 13.42 -1.69 -1.81
N ASN A 19 14.49 -1.02 -2.25
CA ASN A 19 15.08 -1.22 -3.58
C ASN A 19 16.04 -2.42 -3.59
N GLY A 20 15.50 -3.62 -3.60
CA GLY A 20 16.22 -4.87 -3.90
C GLY A 20 15.44 -5.62 -4.97
N HIS A 21 16.08 -5.86 -6.10
CA HIS A 21 15.56 -6.58 -7.25
C HIS A 21 14.70 -7.79 -6.88
N HIS A 22 13.54 -7.90 -7.53
CA HIS A 22 12.70 -9.08 -7.54
C HIS A 22 13.40 -10.22 -8.29
N SER A 23 14.20 -10.97 -7.60
CA SER A 23 14.58 -12.33 -7.98
C SER A 23 14.68 -13.15 -6.72
N GLY A 24 13.73 -14.05 -6.54
CA GLY A 24 13.73 -15.00 -5.44
C GLY A 24 12.92 -14.54 -4.22
N VAL A 25 12.12 -15.42 -3.73
CA VAL A 25 11.23 -15.45 -2.57
C VAL A 25 11.78 -14.65 -1.36
N GLY A 26 11.67 -13.32 -1.43
CA GLY A 26 12.12 -12.41 -0.38
C GLY A 26 11.08 -12.29 0.72
N GLY A 27 11.41 -12.77 1.91
CA GLY A 27 10.55 -12.63 3.07
C GLY A 27 10.38 -11.18 3.52
N ALA A 28 9.14 -10.69 3.67
CA ALA A 28 8.87 -9.41 4.30
C ALA A 28 9.22 -9.45 5.80
N PRO A 29 9.79 -8.38 6.34
CA PRO A 29 10.27 -8.37 7.72
C PRO A 29 9.12 -8.43 8.73
N LEU A 30 9.21 -9.34 9.68
CA LEU A 30 8.57 -9.15 10.98
C LEU A 30 9.40 -8.08 11.70
N VAL A 31 8.78 -6.95 12.02
CA VAL A 31 9.42 -5.94 12.85
C VAL A 31 9.47 -6.49 14.27
N ILE A 32 10.62 -6.98 14.69
CA ILE A 32 10.87 -7.29 16.11
C ILE A 32 11.37 -5.98 16.72
N TYR A 33 10.57 -5.37 17.55
CA TYR A 33 11.00 -4.29 18.44
C TYR A 33 11.82 -4.93 19.55
N THR A 34 13.11 -4.67 19.59
CA THR A 34 14.03 -5.18 20.62
C THR A 34 13.97 -4.36 21.89
N ASP A 35 13.28 -3.23 21.89
CA ASP A 35 13.10 -2.38 23.06
C ASP A 35 11.66 -2.47 23.54
N ASN A 36 11.43 -3.27 24.57
CA ASN A 36 10.12 -3.49 25.19
C ASN A 36 9.70 -2.35 26.14
N SER A 37 10.49 -1.31 26.29
CA SER A 37 10.27 -0.26 27.30
C SER A 37 9.38 0.88 26.81
N SER A 38 9.14 1.03 25.49
CA SER A 38 8.33 2.13 24.98
C SER A 38 6.88 1.72 24.72
N ILE A 39 5.94 2.58 25.12
CA ILE A 39 4.49 2.43 24.85
C ILE A 39 4.23 2.23 23.36
N LEU A 40 4.99 2.88 22.48
CA LEU A 40 4.89 2.76 21.03
C LEU A 40 5.28 1.36 20.52
N ALA A 41 6.32 0.75 21.13
CA ALA A 41 6.72 -0.61 20.79
C ALA A 41 5.66 -1.65 21.22
N GLN A 42 5.06 -1.47 22.40
CA GLN A 42 3.96 -2.32 22.87
C GLN A 42 2.73 -2.21 21.98
N GLN A 43 2.35 -1.01 21.56
CA GLN A 43 1.26 -0.78 20.62
C GLN A 43 1.55 -1.41 19.23
N GLY A 44 2.79 -1.32 18.75
CA GLY A 44 3.22 -1.96 17.51
C GLY A 44 3.07 -3.48 17.58
N PHE A 45 3.54 -4.09 18.66
CA PHE A 45 3.40 -5.53 18.90
C PHE A 45 1.94 -5.98 18.99
N GLN A 46 1.10 -5.23 19.70
CA GLN A 46 -0.33 -5.52 19.81
C GLN A 46 -1.01 -5.50 18.43
N ARG A 47 -0.74 -4.51 17.60
CA ARG A 47 -1.26 -4.42 16.22
C ARG A 47 -0.85 -5.62 15.37
N VAL A 48 0.40 -6.07 15.47
CA VAL A 48 0.87 -7.27 14.76
C VAL A 48 0.10 -8.50 15.23
N ARG A 49 -0.07 -8.68 16.53
CA ARG A 49 -0.81 -9.78 17.14
C ARG A 49 -2.27 -9.84 16.67
N GLU A 50 -2.94 -8.69 16.63
CA GLU A 50 -4.30 -8.57 16.13
C GLU A 50 -4.43 -8.94 14.65
N ARG A 51 -3.47 -8.53 13.81
CA ARG A 51 -3.44 -8.93 12.39
C ARG A 51 -3.33 -10.44 12.20
N PHE A 52 -2.55 -11.13 13.05
CA PHE A 52 -2.49 -12.58 12.99
C PHE A 52 -3.78 -13.26 13.46
N LYS A 53 -4.46 -12.73 14.47
CA LYS A 53 -5.81 -13.20 14.86
C LYS A 53 -6.81 -13.02 13.72
N LEU A 54 -6.79 -11.87 13.05
CA LEU A 54 -7.61 -11.63 11.85
C LEU A 54 -7.25 -12.56 10.69
N LEU A 55 -5.97 -12.93 10.53
CA LEU A 55 -5.55 -13.89 9.53
C LEU A 55 -6.14 -15.27 9.78
N ASP A 56 -6.28 -15.70 11.03
CA ASP A 56 -6.95 -16.97 11.37
C ASP A 56 -8.41 -16.97 10.94
N SER A 57 -9.12 -15.86 11.12
CA SER A 57 -10.48 -15.67 10.62
C SER A 57 -10.53 -15.64 9.10
N ALA A 58 -9.60 -14.92 8.46
CA ALA A 58 -9.52 -14.85 7.00
C ALA A 58 -9.26 -16.22 6.36
N ARG A 59 -8.44 -17.08 6.97
CA ARG A 59 -8.21 -18.47 6.51
C ARG A 59 -9.48 -19.30 6.48
N LYS A 60 -10.37 -19.13 7.48
CA LYS A 60 -11.64 -19.84 7.57
C LYS A 60 -12.63 -19.40 6.50
N VAL A 61 -12.66 -18.09 6.19
CA VAL A 61 -13.57 -17.50 5.19
C VAL A 61 -13.08 -17.70 3.77
N LEU A 62 -11.78 -17.56 3.53
CA LEU A 62 -11.15 -17.63 2.20
C LEU A 62 -10.61 -19.04 1.89
N LYS A 63 -11.43 -20.06 2.10
CA LYS A 63 -11.08 -21.46 1.78
C LYS A 63 -10.76 -21.59 0.29
N GLY A 64 -9.73 -22.39 -0.04
CA GLY A 64 -9.28 -22.61 -1.41
C GLY A 64 -8.44 -21.47 -2.01
N GLN A 65 -8.28 -20.33 -1.31
CA GLN A 65 -7.40 -19.27 -1.73
C GLN A 65 -6.00 -19.38 -1.08
N ARG A 66 -4.99 -18.77 -1.70
CA ARG A 66 -3.61 -18.75 -1.18
C ARG A 66 -3.52 -18.21 0.26
N THR A 67 -4.46 -17.34 0.66
CA THR A 67 -4.54 -16.79 2.03
C THR A 67 -4.69 -17.88 3.09
N GLN A 68 -5.32 -19.01 2.76
CA GLN A 68 -5.49 -20.16 3.66
C GLN A 68 -4.15 -20.72 4.17
N HIS A 69 -3.11 -20.65 3.34
CA HIS A 69 -1.77 -21.21 3.63
C HIS A 69 -0.77 -20.15 4.12
N CYS A 70 -1.19 -18.89 4.17
CA CYS A 70 -0.32 -17.78 4.49
C CYS A 70 0.18 -17.83 5.94
N PHE A 71 1.50 -17.76 6.16
CA PHE A 71 2.15 -17.90 7.47
C PHE A 71 1.76 -19.17 8.26
N PHE A 72 1.33 -20.21 7.55
CA PHE A 72 0.93 -21.47 8.14
C PHE A 72 1.70 -22.66 7.55
N ASN A 73 1.80 -22.73 6.23
CA ASN A 73 2.48 -23.79 5.54
C ASN A 73 3.92 -23.38 5.17
N ARG A 74 4.79 -24.37 5.13
CA ARG A 74 6.16 -24.24 4.60
C ARG A 74 6.14 -24.22 3.07
N VAL A 75 7.13 -23.55 2.48
CA VAL A 75 7.37 -23.55 1.01
C VAL A 75 7.95 -24.91 0.61
N ASP A 76 9.01 -25.31 1.27
CA ASP A 76 9.56 -26.66 1.18
C ASP A 76 9.19 -27.43 2.45
N LYS A 77 8.53 -28.59 2.27
CA LYS A 77 8.08 -29.45 3.37
C LYS A 77 9.24 -30.20 4.05
N ASN A 78 10.34 -30.38 3.33
CA ASN A 78 11.51 -31.13 3.82
C ASN A 78 12.47 -30.24 4.61
N ASP A 79 12.32 -28.91 4.50
CA ASP A 79 13.17 -27.95 5.21
C ASP A 79 12.43 -27.30 6.39
N GLY A 80 13.19 -26.88 7.42
CA GLY A 80 12.67 -26.22 8.61
C GLY A 80 12.31 -24.75 8.34
N VAL A 81 11.55 -24.14 9.25
CA VAL A 81 11.35 -22.69 9.28
C VAL A 81 12.53 -22.06 10.01
N GLY A 82 13.30 -21.23 9.30
CA GLY A 82 14.42 -20.50 9.87
C GLY A 82 14.05 -19.06 10.22
N VAL A 83 14.88 -18.43 11.06
CA VAL A 83 14.85 -17.00 11.31
C VAL A 83 16.13 -16.38 10.75
N MET A 84 15.99 -15.52 9.76
CA MET A 84 17.10 -14.80 9.15
C MET A 84 17.14 -13.36 9.67
N PHE A 85 18.28 -12.92 10.15
CA PHE A 85 18.50 -11.56 10.59
C PHE A 85 19.32 -10.77 9.56
N ASN A 86 18.73 -9.71 9.03
CA ASN A 86 19.43 -8.78 8.15
C ASN A 86 20.09 -7.69 9.00
N LYS A 87 21.41 -7.76 9.13
CA LYS A 87 22.22 -6.83 9.97
C LYS A 87 22.13 -5.39 9.46
N ALA A 88 22.14 -5.17 8.14
CA ALA A 88 22.09 -3.83 7.57
C ALA A 88 20.74 -3.13 7.82
N ARG A 89 19.66 -3.89 7.86
CA ARG A 89 18.29 -3.39 8.09
C ARG A 89 17.83 -3.54 9.54
N LYS A 90 18.62 -4.18 10.40
CA LYS A 90 18.28 -4.53 11.80
C LYS A 90 16.90 -5.21 11.91
N LYS A 91 16.58 -6.10 10.97
CA LYS A 91 15.26 -6.78 10.87
C LYS A 91 15.42 -8.28 10.74
N ALA A 92 14.55 -9.02 11.44
CA ALA A 92 14.46 -10.46 11.33
C ALA A 92 13.27 -10.88 10.44
N ASN A 93 13.46 -11.96 9.69
CA ASN A 93 12.45 -12.54 8.80
C ASN A 93 12.39 -14.04 9.00
N TYR A 94 11.22 -14.64 8.83
CA TYR A 94 11.11 -16.08 8.67
C TYR A 94 11.47 -16.49 7.24
N SER A 95 12.28 -17.52 7.10
CA SER A 95 12.51 -18.26 5.85
C SER A 95 11.56 -19.45 5.77
N ASN A 96 11.40 -20.00 4.57
CA ASN A 96 10.62 -21.20 4.28
C ASN A 96 9.16 -21.16 4.75
N ILE A 97 8.51 -19.99 4.74
CA ILE A 97 7.09 -19.87 5.07
C ILE A 97 6.31 -19.25 3.90
N ILE A 98 5.13 -19.82 3.59
CA ILE A 98 4.29 -19.34 2.49
C ILE A 98 3.70 -17.97 2.83
N ARG A 99 3.79 -17.05 1.87
CA ARG A 99 3.13 -15.74 1.88
C ARG A 99 2.21 -15.62 0.69
N CYS A 100 0.95 -15.27 0.93
CA CYS A 100 -0.05 -15.21 -0.13
C CYS A 100 0.04 -13.97 -1.02
N ALA A 101 0.70 -12.90 -0.56
CA ALA A 101 0.76 -11.59 -1.22
C ALA A 101 -0.64 -11.01 -1.57
N ASN A 102 -1.69 -11.41 -0.85
CA ASN A 102 -3.03 -10.93 -1.08
C ASN A 102 -3.24 -9.63 -0.29
N ALA A 103 -3.30 -8.50 -1.00
CA ALA A 103 -3.47 -7.17 -0.42
C ALA A 103 -4.90 -6.91 0.09
N TRP A 104 -5.88 -7.70 -0.33
CA TRP A 104 -7.29 -7.48 0.00
C TRP A 104 -7.83 -8.45 1.04
N GLY A 105 -7.39 -9.70 0.99
CA GLY A 105 -7.94 -10.76 1.83
C GLY A 105 -7.02 -11.23 2.96
N CYS A 106 -5.76 -10.80 2.99
CA CYS A 106 -4.81 -11.19 4.02
C CYS A 106 -4.37 -10.00 4.86
N PRO A 107 -4.81 -9.86 6.12
CA PRO A 107 -4.50 -8.70 6.94
C PRO A 107 -3.00 -8.50 7.21
N VAL A 108 -2.23 -9.59 7.23
CA VAL A 108 -0.77 -9.52 7.41
C VAL A 108 -0.07 -9.07 6.13
N CYS A 109 -0.38 -9.70 4.97
CA CYS A 109 0.23 -9.31 3.70
C CYS A 109 -0.22 -7.90 3.26
N ALA A 110 -1.50 -7.56 3.48
CA ALA A 110 -2.02 -6.22 3.21
C ALA A 110 -1.21 -5.13 3.93
N ALA A 111 -0.96 -5.33 5.24
CA ALA A 111 -0.18 -4.37 6.02
C ALA A 111 1.26 -4.21 5.52
N ILE A 112 1.90 -5.31 5.12
CA ILE A 112 3.26 -5.28 4.56
C ILE A 112 3.26 -4.54 3.21
N ILE A 113 2.33 -4.88 2.32
CA ILE A 113 2.20 -4.26 1.00
C ILE A 113 1.90 -2.75 1.14
N SER A 114 0.98 -2.38 2.05
CA SER A 114 0.62 -0.98 2.28
C SER A 114 1.81 -0.16 2.77
N GLU A 115 2.65 -0.71 3.66
CA GLU A 115 3.85 0.01 4.14
C GLU A 115 4.87 0.20 3.02
N HIS A 116 5.06 -0.78 2.13
CA HIS A 116 5.90 -0.62 0.94
C HIS A 116 5.35 0.47 0.01
N ARG A 117 4.06 0.41 -0.32
CA ARG A 117 3.42 1.40 -1.19
C ARG A 117 3.45 2.80 -0.61
N LYS A 118 3.31 2.94 0.71
CA LYS A 118 3.45 4.21 1.39
C LYS A 118 4.83 4.83 1.17
N CYS A 119 5.91 4.03 1.25
CA CYS A 119 7.25 4.51 0.98
C CYS A 119 7.42 4.94 -0.50
N GLU A 120 6.98 4.11 -1.45
CA GLU A 120 7.04 4.43 -2.88
C GLU A 120 6.29 5.73 -3.21
N VAL A 121 5.08 5.89 -2.68
CA VAL A 121 4.27 7.11 -2.86
C VAL A 121 4.96 8.32 -2.24
N LYS A 122 5.49 8.17 -1.02
CA LYS A 122 6.23 9.24 -0.35
C LYS A 122 7.45 9.69 -1.15
N ASP A 123 8.25 8.73 -1.63
CA ASP A 123 9.44 9.03 -2.44
C ASP A 123 9.08 9.76 -3.75
N ALA A 124 8.01 9.32 -4.41
CA ALA A 124 7.49 9.99 -5.61
C ALA A 124 7.03 11.43 -5.33
N MET A 125 6.29 11.63 -4.22
CA MET A 125 5.83 12.96 -3.81
C MET A 125 7.00 13.89 -3.43
N ASP A 126 7.98 13.38 -2.69
CA ASP A 126 9.14 14.16 -2.25
C ASP A 126 10.02 14.53 -3.47
N TRP A 127 10.20 13.60 -4.40
CA TRP A 127 10.90 13.87 -5.64
C TRP A 127 10.21 14.96 -6.47
N TRP A 128 8.88 14.87 -6.64
CA TRP A 128 8.09 15.84 -7.40
C TRP A 128 8.15 17.24 -6.79
N LYS A 129 8.01 17.34 -5.47
CA LYS A 129 8.13 18.60 -4.74
C LYS A 129 9.53 19.21 -4.87
N ALA A 130 10.58 18.39 -4.88
CA ALA A 130 11.95 18.86 -5.09
C ALA A 130 12.17 19.46 -6.49
N GLN A 131 11.32 19.12 -7.49
CA GLN A 131 11.30 19.76 -8.81
C GLN A 131 10.44 21.05 -8.86
N GLY A 132 9.90 21.51 -7.73
CA GLY A 132 9.03 22.69 -7.65
C GLY A 132 7.55 22.39 -7.91
N GLY A 133 7.17 21.14 -8.07
CA GLY A 133 5.80 20.72 -8.30
C GLY A 133 4.96 20.60 -7.02
N SER A 134 3.66 20.49 -7.19
CA SER A 134 2.68 20.22 -6.13
C SER A 134 1.95 18.90 -6.35
N VAL A 135 1.36 18.36 -5.29
CA VAL A 135 0.55 17.15 -5.34
C VAL A 135 -0.82 17.44 -4.76
N LEU A 136 -1.86 17.24 -5.54
CA LEU A 136 -3.26 17.44 -5.15
C LEU A 136 -3.92 16.09 -4.89
N LEU A 137 -4.78 16.02 -3.86
CA LEU A 137 -5.60 14.85 -3.60
C LEU A 137 -7.00 15.05 -4.16
N LEU A 138 -7.40 14.18 -5.08
CA LEU A 138 -8.76 14.07 -5.60
C LEU A 138 -9.41 12.80 -5.05
N THR A 139 -10.64 12.91 -4.54
CA THR A 139 -11.46 11.75 -4.17
C THR A 139 -12.62 11.63 -5.14
N LEU A 140 -12.71 10.48 -5.82
CA LEU A 140 -13.81 10.15 -6.72
C LEU A 140 -14.72 9.13 -6.06
N THR A 141 -15.99 9.46 -5.88
CA THR A 141 -17.00 8.62 -5.25
C THR A 141 -18.29 8.57 -6.08
N VAL A 142 -19.19 7.67 -5.75
CA VAL A 142 -20.54 7.58 -6.31
C VAL A 142 -21.58 7.61 -5.18
N PRO A 143 -22.78 8.14 -5.40
CA PRO A 143 -23.85 8.06 -4.43
C PRO A 143 -24.15 6.61 -4.06
N HIS A 144 -24.36 6.35 -2.78
CA HIS A 144 -24.62 5.01 -2.26
C HIS A 144 -25.61 5.05 -1.09
N TYR A 145 -26.30 3.95 -0.88
CA TYR A 145 -27.25 3.75 0.20
C TYR A 145 -27.05 2.37 0.82
N SER A 146 -27.54 2.16 2.04
CA SER A 146 -27.35 0.92 2.81
C SER A 146 -27.78 -0.35 2.07
N HIS A 147 -28.77 -0.26 1.19
CA HIS A 147 -29.31 -1.37 0.40
C HIS A 147 -28.65 -1.53 -1.00
N THR A 148 -27.70 -0.67 -1.36
CA THR A 148 -27.09 -0.73 -2.71
C THR A 148 -26.09 -1.88 -2.79
N ASP A 149 -26.23 -2.72 -3.81
CA ASP A 149 -25.29 -3.83 -4.03
C ASP A 149 -23.88 -3.33 -4.34
N ILE A 150 -22.90 -3.87 -3.62
CA ILE A 150 -21.49 -3.52 -3.78
C ILE A 150 -20.94 -3.78 -5.18
N LYS A 151 -21.43 -4.81 -5.87
CA LYS A 151 -21.01 -5.12 -7.24
C LYS A 151 -21.47 -4.02 -8.21
N GLN A 152 -22.70 -3.52 -8.01
CA GLN A 152 -23.23 -2.41 -8.81
C GLN A 152 -22.43 -1.12 -8.50
N LEU A 153 -22.24 -0.77 -7.24
CA LEU A 153 -21.45 0.40 -6.83
C LEU A 153 -20.03 0.38 -7.43
N LYS A 154 -19.37 -0.77 -7.37
CA LYS A 154 -18.05 -0.94 -7.98
C LYS A 154 -18.06 -0.74 -9.50
N LYS A 155 -19.10 -1.23 -10.19
CA LYS A 155 -19.28 -1.05 -11.63
C LYS A 155 -19.49 0.41 -11.99
N ASP A 156 -20.34 1.11 -11.25
CA ASP A 156 -20.65 2.53 -11.48
C ASP A 156 -19.45 3.42 -11.19
N LEU A 157 -18.74 3.17 -10.10
CA LEU A 157 -17.51 3.89 -9.79
C LEU A 157 -16.43 3.67 -10.85
N LYS A 158 -16.25 2.42 -11.33
CA LYS A 158 -15.31 2.13 -12.42
C LYS A 158 -15.69 2.86 -13.71
N LYS A 159 -16.99 2.95 -14.01
CA LYS A 159 -17.51 3.71 -15.16
C LYS A 159 -17.25 5.21 -14.99
N ALA A 160 -17.50 5.76 -13.79
CA ALA A 160 -17.21 7.16 -13.47
C ALA A 160 -15.71 7.47 -13.59
N TYR A 161 -14.84 6.61 -13.04
CA TYR A 161 -13.39 6.70 -13.15
C TYR A 161 -12.93 6.71 -14.62
N SER A 162 -13.43 5.75 -15.42
CA SER A 162 -13.08 5.70 -16.84
C SER A 162 -13.53 6.93 -17.61
N LYS A 163 -14.75 7.43 -17.35
CA LYS A 163 -15.25 8.66 -17.95
C LYS A 163 -14.42 9.89 -17.54
N PHE A 164 -14.06 10.00 -16.26
CA PHE A 164 -13.25 11.10 -15.75
C PHE A 164 -11.89 11.18 -16.47
N PHE A 165 -11.21 10.04 -16.66
CA PHE A 165 -9.90 10.05 -17.30
C PHE A 165 -9.92 10.04 -18.83
N LYS A 166 -11.01 9.57 -19.48
CA LYS A 166 -11.01 9.32 -20.93
C LYS A 166 -12.18 9.92 -21.69
N GLY A 167 -13.22 10.40 -21.02
CA GLY A 167 -14.47 10.66 -21.71
C GLY A 167 -15.14 12.00 -21.47
N VAL A 168 -14.73 12.78 -20.50
CA VAL A 168 -15.39 14.05 -20.16
C VAL A 168 -14.48 15.21 -20.53
N ARG A 169 -14.96 16.09 -21.42
CA ARG A 169 -14.20 17.27 -21.88
C ARG A 169 -13.80 18.20 -20.73
N ALA A 170 -14.67 18.33 -19.72
CA ALA A 170 -14.36 19.17 -18.55
C ALA A 170 -13.14 18.66 -17.76
N SER A 171 -13.00 17.34 -17.58
CA SER A 171 -11.81 16.76 -16.93
C SER A 171 -10.58 16.87 -17.82
N GLN A 172 -10.70 16.67 -19.13
CA GLN A 172 -9.59 16.88 -20.06
C GLN A 172 -9.10 18.32 -20.02
N ASN A 173 -10.00 19.30 -20.08
CA ASN A 173 -9.65 20.72 -19.96
C ASN A 173 -8.98 21.03 -18.59
N MET A 174 -9.41 20.36 -17.52
CA MET A 174 -8.76 20.49 -16.20
C MET A 174 -7.33 19.91 -16.22
N PHE A 175 -7.14 18.74 -16.81
CA PHE A 175 -5.82 18.12 -16.94
C PHE A 175 -4.88 19.01 -17.77
N GLU A 176 -5.35 19.53 -18.89
CA GLU A 176 -4.59 20.45 -19.74
C GLU A 176 -4.27 21.76 -19.03
N LYS A 177 -5.28 22.40 -18.41
CA LYS A 177 -5.12 23.67 -17.68
C LYS A 177 -4.09 23.56 -16.54
N TRP A 178 -4.11 22.44 -15.81
CA TRP A 178 -3.21 22.20 -14.68
C TRP A 178 -1.97 21.42 -15.05
N GLN A 179 -1.80 21.12 -16.33
CA GLN A 179 -0.64 20.37 -16.85
C GLN A 179 -0.39 19.05 -16.10
N ILE A 180 -1.49 18.32 -15.81
CA ILE A 180 -1.43 17.07 -15.09
C ILE A 180 -1.09 15.95 -16.04
N GLU A 181 0.16 15.48 -16.03
CA GLU A 181 0.63 14.36 -16.84
C GLU A 181 0.71 13.05 -16.06
N HIS A 182 0.88 13.15 -14.74
CA HIS A 182 1.10 12.00 -13.86
C HIS A 182 0.08 11.94 -12.74
N TYR A 183 -0.35 10.74 -12.40
CA TYR A 183 -1.21 10.51 -11.26
C TYR A 183 -0.99 9.11 -10.64
N ILE A 184 -1.29 8.97 -9.36
CA ILE A 184 -1.34 7.69 -8.64
C ILE A 184 -2.74 7.52 -8.12
N SER A 185 -3.41 6.40 -8.45
CA SER A 185 -4.76 6.11 -7.96
C SER A 185 -4.79 4.88 -7.05
N CYS A 186 -5.55 4.98 -5.97
CA CYS A 186 -5.82 3.89 -5.06
C CYS A 186 -7.32 3.68 -4.92
N PHE A 187 -7.78 2.44 -5.14
CA PHE A 187 -9.16 2.05 -4.91
C PHE A 187 -9.33 1.59 -3.47
N GLU A 188 -10.36 2.10 -2.80
CA GLU A 188 -10.70 1.74 -1.42
C GLU A 188 -12.19 1.43 -1.31
N ILE A 189 -12.55 0.54 -0.39
CA ILE A 189 -13.92 0.29 0.01
C ILE A 189 -13.99 0.37 1.52
N THR A 190 -14.76 1.31 2.04
CA THR A 190 -15.13 1.36 3.45
C THR A 190 -16.55 0.84 3.64
N HIS A 191 -16.92 0.51 4.87
CA HIS A 191 -18.25 0.10 5.26
C HIS A 191 -18.65 0.84 6.53
N GLY A 192 -19.83 1.42 6.53
CA GLY A 192 -20.40 2.16 7.66
C GLY A 192 -21.91 1.96 7.75
N GLU A 193 -22.59 2.83 8.50
CA GLU A 193 -24.04 2.79 8.68
C GLU A 193 -24.81 2.90 7.37
N ASN A 194 -24.28 3.63 6.39
CA ASN A 194 -24.86 3.79 5.07
C ASN A 194 -24.41 2.71 4.06
N GLY A 195 -23.88 1.58 4.55
CA GLY A 195 -23.43 0.46 3.71
C GLY A 195 -22.03 0.63 3.18
N PHE A 196 -21.76 0.01 2.01
CA PHE A 196 -20.47 0.05 1.36
C PHE A 196 -20.23 1.39 0.65
N HIS A 197 -19.06 1.97 0.88
CA HIS A 197 -18.61 3.21 0.24
C HIS A 197 -17.32 2.98 -0.54
N PRO A 198 -17.41 2.55 -1.81
CA PRO A 198 -16.26 2.45 -2.69
C PRO A 198 -15.85 3.82 -3.20
N HIS A 199 -14.56 4.10 -3.23
CA HIS A 199 -14.02 5.36 -3.75
C HIS A 199 -12.60 5.18 -4.28
N TYR A 200 -12.15 6.16 -5.09
CA TYR A 200 -10.76 6.30 -5.49
C TYR A 200 -10.16 7.53 -4.80
N HIS A 201 -8.99 7.33 -4.19
CA HIS A 201 -8.08 8.41 -3.88
C HIS A 201 -7.08 8.54 -5.02
N ILE A 202 -6.90 9.75 -5.54
CA ILE A 202 -6.09 10.01 -6.71
C ILE A 202 -5.15 11.16 -6.38
N LEU A 203 -3.85 10.91 -6.39
CA LEU A 203 -2.84 11.95 -6.30
C LEU A 203 -2.56 12.45 -7.71
N LEU A 204 -2.75 13.74 -7.92
CA LEU A 204 -2.49 14.44 -9.18
C LEU A 204 -1.21 15.26 -9.02
N PHE A 205 -0.26 15.06 -9.91
CA PHE A 205 1.04 15.73 -9.89
C PHE A 205 0.97 16.95 -10.79
N VAL A 206 1.11 18.14 -10.20
CA VAL A 206 1.05 19.45 -10.89
C VAL A 206 2.46 20.03 -10.95
N PRO A 207 2.95 20.50 -12.10
CA PRO A 207 4.36 20.89 -12.30
C PRO A 207 4.75 22.24 -11.66
N TYR A 208 3.84 22.92 -10.98
CA TYR A 208 4.05 24.22 -10.34
C TYR A 208 3.54 24.23 -8.90
N ALA A 209 4.01 25.18 -8.11
CA ALA A 209 3.51 25.38 -6.75
C ALA A 209 2.05 25.89 -6.80
N VAL A 210 1.17 25.20 -6.08
CA VAL A 210 -0.19 25.66 -5.83
C VAL A 210 -0.20 26.29 -4.45
N GLY A 211 -0.40 27.61 -4.40
CA GLY A 211 -0.51 28.40 -3.16
C GLY A 211 -1.85 28.26 -2.49
#